data_fe3d37af21906e7a1179775933310c5d
#
_entry.id   fe3d37af21906e7a1179775933310c5d
#
_cell.length_a   1.000
_cell.length_b   1.000
_cell.length_c   1.000
_cell.angle_alpha   90.00
_cell.angle_beta   90.00
_cell.angle_gamma   90.00
#
_symmetry.space_group_name_H-M   'P 1'
#
loop_
_entity.id
_entity.type
_entity.pdbx_description
1 polymer ?
#
loop_
_entity_poly.entity_id
_entity_poly.type
_entity_poly.pdbx_seq_one_letter_code
_entity_poly.pdbx_strand_id
1 'polypeptide(L)'
;MPNITNIKSKFVQTLTAANATVSNSAICNAQTTAGAGDLVIDGYNAATGVATISGTNMGRNITIFGSASDNSGVEFTVVGTSPSGISVNTTMLGPVGSGTSTLTGLDFNTITSLSVNAAITGDITIGYTLDSVSNAVIFTGRTRVRGLNGISAAAAGNITYYDADISTATEQISNATPNLIFGTEAATDQLAPYIPDNGVLFKRGCFISFVPTVANNVTTFYDG
;
A
#
# COMPACT_ATOMS: atom_id res chain seq x y z
N MET A 1 -12.81 2.02 38.66
CA MET A 1 -11.97 2.74 37.69
C MET A 1 -11.71 1.78 36.53
N PRO A 2 -11.98 2.15 35.29
CA PRO A 2 -11.57 1.30 34.17
C PRO A 2 -10.05 1.22 34.18
N ASN A 3 -9.54 0.02 34.18
CA ASN A 3 -8.11 -0.26 34.10
C ASN A 3 -7.62 0.31 32.76
N ILE A 4 -6.82 1.36 32.76
CA ILE A 4 -6.15 1.88 31.56
C ILE A 4 -5.04 0.90 31.24
N THR A 5 -5.42 -0.23 30.70
CA THR A 5 -4.49 -1.30 30.36
C THR A 5 -4.04 -1.12 28.91
N ASN A 6 -2.77 -0.76 28.77
CA ASN A 6 -1.97 -0.90 27.55
C ASN A 6 -2.49 -0.20 26.29
N ILE A 7 -2.56 1.13 26.30
CA ILE A 7 -2.63 1.88 25.05
C ILE A 7 -1.33 1.61 24.30
N LYS A 8 -1.46 1.02 23.11
CA LYS A 8 -0.38 0.81 22.16
C LYS A 8 -0.37 1.92 21.11
N SER A 9 0.72 2.08 20.43
CA SER A 9 0.81 3.02 19.31
C SER A 9 1.39 2.33 18.08
N LYS A 10 0.89 2.70 16.90
CA LYS A 10 1.43 2.31 15.61
C LYS A 10 1.73 3.57 14.81
N PHE A 11 2.98 3.74 14.46
CA PHE A 11 3.43 4.82 13.58
C PHE A 11 3.38 4.36 12.12
N VAL A 12 2.76 5.17 11.28
CA VAL A 12 2.72 4.99 9.83
C VAL A 12 3.20 6.28 9.19
N GLN A 13 4.21 6.18 8.36
CA GLN A 13 4.79 7.30 7.65
C GLN A 13 4.65 7.08 6.15
N THR A 14 4.11 8.08 5.48
CA THR A 14 4.18 8.12 4.03
C THR A 14 5.62 8.38 3.59
N LEU A 15 5.90 8.05 2.36
CA LEU A 15 7.17 8.42 1.74
C LEU A 15 7.37 9.93 1.82
N THR A 16 8.58 10.35 2.16
CA THR A 16 8.97 11.75 2.00
C THR A 16 8.83 12.18 0.53
N ALA A 17 8.63 13.46 0.28
CA ALA A 17 8.43 13.99 -1.08
C ALA A 17 9.53 13.56 -2.08
N ALA A 18 10.74 13.26 -1.61
CA ALA A 18 11.82 12.72 -2.44
C ALA A 18 11.54 11.28 -2.95
N ASN A 19 10.72 10.51 -2.24
CA ASN A 19 10.34 9.14 -2.60
C ASN A 19 8.87 9.05 -3.05
N ALA A 20 8.15 10.15 -3.02
CA ALA A 20 6.76 10.26 -3.47
C ALA A 20 6.65 10.44 -4.99
N THR A 21 7.76 10.54 -5.71
CA THR A 21 7.74 10.51 -7.17
C THR A 21 7.22 9.17 -7.63
N VAL A 22 6.29 9.22 -8.58
CA VAL A 22 5.89 8.07 -9.40
C VAL A 22 7.18 7.40 -9.86
N SER A 23 7.47 6.23 -9.33
CA SER A 23 8.60 5.46 -9.81
C SER A 23 8.08 4.24 -10.53
N ASN A 24 7.93 4.41 -11.83
CA ASN A 24 7.53 3.34 -12.72
C ASN A 24 8.54 2.17 -12.69
N SER A 25 9.74 2.39 -12.14
CA SER A 25 10.83 1.41 -12.06
C SER A 25 11.32 1.15 -10.63
N ALA A 26 10.50 1.42 -9.62
CA ALA A 26 10.90 1.21 -8.23
C ALA A 26 11.22 -0.25 -7.91
N ILE A 27 10.58 -1.20 -8.61
CA ILE A 27 10.68 -2.65 -8.37
C ILE A 27 11.51 -3.30 -9.46
N CYS A 28 11.23 -3.02 -10.73
CA CYS A 28 11.99 -3.51 -11.87
C CYS A 28 12.32 -2.36 -12.81
N ASN A 29 13.57 -2.28 -13.23
CA ASN A 29 13.99 -1.46 -14.36
C ASN A 29 13.42 -2.00 -15.66
N ALA A 30 13.60 -1.24 -16.75
CA ALA A 30 13.14 -1.62 -18.08
C ALA A 30 13.72 -2.97 -18.50
N GLN A 31 12.84 -3.93 -18.81
CA GLN A 31 13.23 -5.26 -19.24
C GLN A 31 12.19 -5.91 -20.15
N THR A 32 12.64 -6.89 -20.90
CA THR A 32 11.84 -7.72 -21.80
C THR A 32 12.24 -9.18 -21.65
N THR A 33 11.35 -10.10 -22.03
CA THR A 33 11.64 -11.55 -22.04
C THR A 33 11.25 -12.16 -23.37
N ALA A 34 12.04 -13.14 -23.84
CA ALA A 34 11.75 -13.86 -25.09
C ALA A 34 10.71 -14.97 -24.94
N GLY A 35 10.22 -15.23 -23.74
CA GLY A 35 9.24 -16.27 -23.41
C GLY A 35 8.80 -16.18 -21.95
N ALA A 36 8.08 -17.19 -21.50
CA ALA A 36 7.75 -17.35 -20.09
C ALA A 36 9.00 -17.42 -19.21
N GLY A 37 8.97 -16.78 -18.06
CA GLY A 37 10.11 -16.77 -17.14
C GLY A 37 10.01 -15.70 -16.05
N ASP A 38 11.06 -15.66 -15.23
CA ASP A 38 11.18 -14.73 -14.14
C ASP A 38 11.68 -13.37 -14.64
N LEU A 39 11.16 -12.30 -14.01
CA LEU A 39 11.64 -10.93 -14.18
C LEU A 39 12.67 -10.61 -13.08
N VAL A 40 13.63 -9.77 -13.42
CA VAL A 40 14.65 -9.34 -12.46
C VAL A 40 14.10 -8.23 -11.58
N ILE A 41 14.18 -8.41 -10.26
CA ILE A 41 13.85 -7.37 -9.28
C ILE A 41 15.12 -6.56 -9.01
N ASP A 42 15.29 -5.46 -9.75
CA ASP A 42 16.50 -4.62 -9.79
C ASP A 42 16.21 -3.12 -9.74
N GLY A 43 14.97 -2.73 -9.45
CA GLY A 43 14.58 -1.34 -9.27
C GLY A 43 15.25 -0.71 -8.03
N TYR A 44 15.13 0.59 -7.86
CA TYR A 44 15.82 1.30 -6.78
C TYR A 44 15.39 0.89 -5.37
N ASN A 45 14.22 0.26 -5.21
CA ASN A 45 13.75 -0.32 -3.94
C ASN A 45 14.19 -1.79 -3.76
N ALA A 46 14.89 -2.36 -4.73
CA ALA A 46 15.34 -3.73 -4.68
C ALA A 46 16.68 -3.87 -3.93
N ALA A 47 16.74 -4.90 -3.09
CA ALA A 47 17.98 -5.36 -2.49
C ALA A 47 17.99 -6.89 -2.53
N THR A 48 19.04 -7.46 -3.10
CA THR A 48 19.23 -8.94 -3.21
C THR A 48 18.01 -9.68 -3.81
N GLY A 49 17.39 -9.10 -4.86
CA GLY A 49 16.24 -9.71 -5.55
C GLY A 49 14.90 -9.61 -4.83
N VAL A 50 14.82 -8.79 -3.78
CA VAL A 50 13.58 -8.46 -3.08
C VAL A 50 13.37 -6.95 -3.13
N ALA A 51 12.19 -6.51 -3.56
CA ALA A 51 11.81 -5.10 -3.46
C ALA A 51 10.96 -4.88 -2.20
N THR A 52 11.32 -3.84 -1.43
CA THR A 52 10.53 -3.40 -0.28
C THR A 52 9.85 -2.08 -0.63
N ILE A 53 8.53 -2.05 -0.50
CA ILE A 53 7.79 -0.81 -0.70
C ILE A 53 8.25 0.17 0.37
N SER A 54 8.83 1.28 -0.08
CA SER A 54 9.37 2.25 0.86
C SER A 54 8.23 2.96 1.60
N GLY A 55 8.43 3.16 2.88
CA GLY A 55 7.47 3.67 3.85
C GLY A 55 7.43 2.78 5.09
N THR A 56 7.05 3.35 6.21
CA THR A 56 7.01 2.61 7.46
C THR A 56 5.66 1.93 7.63
N ASN A 57 5.67 0.59 7.62
CA ASN A 57 4.47 -0.25 7.82
C ASN A 57 3.38 -0.07 6.76
N MET A 58 3.75 0.23 5.53
CA MET A 58 2.81 0.49 4.44
C MET A 58 2.85 -0.59 3.36
N GLY A 59 1.75 -0.70 2.62
CA GLY A 59 1.69 -1.47 1.39
C GLY A 59 1.07 -0.65 0.26
N ARG A 60 1.35 -1.04 -0.96
CA ARG A 60 0.83 -0.38 -2.16
C ARG A 60 0.47 -1.38 -3.25
N ASN A 61 -0.48 -1.00 -4.09
CA ASN A 61 -0.69 -1.65 -5.36
C ASN A 61 0.54 -1.48 -6.24
N ILE A 62 0.85 -2.50 -7.01
CA ILE A 62 1.94 -2.51 -7.96
C ILE A 62 1.41 -2.16 -9.34
N THR A 63 2.17 -1.37 -10.07
CA THR A 63 1.84 -0.92 -11.42
C THR A 63 2.85 -1.48 -12.41
N ILE A 64 2.35 -2.07 -13.49
CA ILE A 64 3.14 -2.50 -14.64
C ILE A 64 2.94 -1.46 -15.75
N PHE A 65 4.02 -0.89 -16.24
CA PHE A 65 4.03 0.11 -17.30
C PHE A 65 4.61 -0.47 -18.58
N GLY A 66 3.90 -0.31 -19.69
CA GLY A 66 4.37 -0.68 -21.01
C GLY A 66 5.01 0.50 -21.74
N SER A 67 6.20 0.31 -22.32
CA SER A 67 6.91 1.37 -23.06
C SER A 67 6.53 1.44 -24.53
N ALA A 68 6.21 0.31 -25.20
CA ALA A 68 6.14 0.28 -26.64
C ALA A 68 4.99 -0.52 -27.24
N SER A 69 4.49 -1.58 -26.60
CA SER A 69 3.61 -2.54 -27.26
C SER A 69 2.53 -3.11 -26.36
N ASP A 70 1.54 -3.73 -26.99
CA ASP A 70 0.45 -4.41 -26.31
C ASP A 70 0.93 -5.72 -25.68
N ASN A 71 0.83 -5.80 -24.35
CA ASN A 71 1.10 -6.99 -23.54
C ASN A 71 -0.16 -7.49 -22.81
N SER A 72 -1.37 -7.10 -23.26
CA SER A 72 -2.64 -7.50 -22.63
C SER A 72 -2.90 -9.01 -22.66
N GLY A 73 -2.19 -9.75 -23.49
CA GLY A 73 -2.22 -11.22 -23.52
C GLY A 73 -1.18 -11.88 -22.63
N VAL A 74 -0.30 -11.12 -21.99
CA VAL A 74 0.73 -11.63 -21.09
C VAL A 74 0.22 -11.55 -19.65
N GLU A 75 0.22 -12.69 -18.95
CA GLU A 75 -0.12 -12.74 -17.53
C GLU A 75 1.15 -12.58 -16.68
N PHE A 76 1.11 -11.64 -15.78
CA PHE A 76 2.14 -11.35 -14.81
C PHE A 76 1.73 -11.93 -13.44
N THR A 77 2.62 -12.70 -12.83
CA THR A 77 2.46 -13.21 -11.47
C THR A 77 3.34 -12.41 -10.53
N VAL A 78 2.74 -11.84 -9.48
CA VAL A 78 3.42 -11.06 -8.45
C VAL A 78 3.30 -11.78 -7.12
N VAL A 79 4.43 -12.09 -6.50
CA VAL A 79 4.50 -12.77 -5.19
C VAL A 79 5.23 -11.89 -4.19
N GLY A 80 4.72 -11.82 -2.97
CA GLY A 80 5.32 -11.00 -1.92
C GLY A 80 4.60 -11.12 -0.59
N THR A 81 4.69 -10.07 0.22
CA THR A 81 3.95 -9.99 1.49
C THR A 81 3.03 -8.77 1.50
N SER A 82 1.86 -8.95 2.10
CA SER A 82 0.95 -7.85 2.41
C SER A 82 1.50 -6.95 3.53
N PRO A 83 0.87 -5.78 3.80
CA PRO A 83 1.21 -4.95 4.97
C PRO A 83 1.10 -5.66 6.32
N SER A 84 0.32 -6.74 6.40
CA SER A 84 0.21 -7.59 7.58
C SER A 84 1.30 -8.67 7.69
N GLY A 85 2.20 -8.75 6.71
CA GLY A 85 3.24 -9.77 6.65
C GLY A 85 2.78 -11.14 6.13
N ILE A 86 1.55 -11.24 5.63
CA ILE A 86 1.01 -12.46 5.06
C ILE A 86 1.54 -12.62 3.63
N SER A 87 1.91 -13.84 3.25
CA SER A 87 2.29 -14.15 1.86
C SER A 87 1.11 -13.92 0.92
N VAL A 88 1.35 -13.17 -0.13
CA VAL A 88 0.37 -12.78 -1.14
C VAL A 88 0.87 -13.17 -2.52
N ASN A 89 -0.03 -13.71 -3.31
CA ASN A 89 0.20 -14.04 -4.71
C ASN A 89 -1.00 -13.52 -5.52
N THR A 90 -0.73 -12.81 -6.61
CA THR A 90 -1.77 -12.37 -7.54
C THR A 90 -1.27 -12.45 -8.97
N THR A 91 -2.21 -12.64 -9.89
CA THR A 91 -1.96 -12.54 -11.33
C THR A 91 -2.71 -11.36 -11.90
N MET A 92 -2.14 -10.77 -12.94
CA MET A 92 -2.73 -9.66 -13.65
C MET A 92 -2.30 -9.67 -15.12
N LEU A 93 -3.15 -9.17 -16.00
CA LEU A 93 -2.79 -8.98 -17.41
C LEU A 93 -1.90 -7.75 -17.58
N GLY A 94 -1.01 -7.82 -18.55
CA GLY A 94 -0.12 -6.73 -18.90
C GLY A 94 -0.85 -5.52 -19.49
N PRO A 95 -0.13 -4.40 -19.69
CA PRO A 95 -0.70 -3.17 -20.26
C PRO A 95 -1.08 -3.31 -21.73
N VAL A 96 -2.14 -2.61 -22.14
CA VAL A 96 -2.80 -2.69 -23.46
C VAL A 96 -2.05 -1.90 -24.55
N GLY A 97 -0.92 -1.29 -24.28
CA GLY A 97 -0.20 -0.50 -25.28
C GLY A 97 0.88 0.40 -24.68
N SER A 98 1.51 1.17 -25.55
CA SER A 98 2.54 2.12 -25.17
C SER A 98 2.00 3.19 -24.22
N GLY A 99 2.71 3.42 -23.13
CA GLY A 99 2.35 4.44 -22.13
C GLY A 99 1.15 4.07 -21.25
N THR A 100 0.61 2.85 -21.40
CA THR A 100 -0.48 2.37 -20.54
C THR A 100 0.06 1.59 -19.35
N SER A 101 -0.77 1.42 -18.34
CA SER A 101 -0.42 0.70 -17.12
C SER A 101 -1.58 -0.14 -16.61
N THR A 102 -1.24 -1.19 -15.87
CA THR A 102 -2.19 -2.01 -15.11
C THR A 102 -1.78 -2.06 -13.65
N LEU A 103 -2.76 -2.22 -12.77
CA LEU A 103 -2.57 -2.24 -11.32
C LEU A 103 -2.90 -3.62 -10.77
N THR A 104 -2.13 -4.06 -9.77
CA THR A 104 -2.54 -5.21 -8.95
C THR A 104 -3.81 -4.87 -8.16
N GLY A 105 -4.66 -5.87 -7.94
CA GLY A 105 -5.78 -5.72 -7.02
C GLY A 105 -5.39 -5.81 -5.53
N LEU A 106 -4.16 -6.19 -5.23
CA LEU A 106 -3.66 -6.42 -3.86
C LEU A 106 -2.55 -5.43 -3.50
N ASP A 107 -2.49 -5.09 -2.21
CA ASP A 107 -1.43 -4.28 -1.65
C ASP A 107 -0.23 -5.13 -1.24
N PHE A 108 0.97 -4.71 -1.63
CA PHE A 108 2.23 -5.35 -1.29
C PHE A 108 3.07 -4.45 -0.37
N ASN A 109 3.68 -5.06 0.65
CA ASN A 109 4.74 -4.45 1.44
C ASN A 109 6.11 -4.85 0.90
N THR A 110 6.27 -6.12 0.53
CA THR A 110 7.47 -6.61 -0.15
C THR A 110 7.08 -7.39 -1.40
N ILE A 111 7.99 -7.45 -2.37
CA ILE A 111 7.87 -8.29 -3.56
C ILE A 111 9.10 -9.18 -3.62
N THR A 112 8.87 -10.47 -3.69
CA THR A 112 9.92 -11.51 -3.64
C THR A 112 10.08 -12.25 -4.95
N SER A 113 9.06 -12.23 -5.82
CA SER A 113 9.13 -12.84 -7.15
C SER A 113 8.17 -12.15 -8.10
N LEU A 114 8.60 -12.05 -9.33
CA LEU A 114 7.83 -11.59 -10.48
C LEU A 114 8.09 -12.54 -11.63
N SER A 115 7.05 -12.98 -12.31
CA SER A 115 7.18 -13.85 -13.49
C SER A 115 6.10 -13.57 -14.52
N VAL A 116 6.35 -14.02 -15.74
CA VAL A 116 5.41 -13.91 -16.87
C VAL A 116 5.19 -15.26 -17.54
N ASN A 117 4.01 -15.48 -18.07
CA ASN A 117 3.63 -16.70 -18.76
C ASN A 117 3.99 -16.74 -20.25
N ALA A 118 4.43 -15.61 -20.82
CA ALA A 118 4.75 -15.48 -22.26
C ALA A 118 5.82 -14.41 -22.49
N ALA A 119 6.28 -14.28 -23.74
CA ALA A 119 7.20 -13.22 -24.16
C ALA A 119 6.58 -11.83 -23.96
N ILE A 120 7.39 -10.90 -23.49
CA ILE A 120 7.05 -9.48 -23.42
C ILE A 120 7.51 -8.79 -24.69
N THR A 121 6.62 -8.01 -25.31
CA THR A 121 6.96 -7.20 -26.47
C THR A 121 7.28 -5.77 -26.06
N GLY A 122 8.47 -5.29 -26.41
CA GLY A 122 9.01 -4.03 -25.93
C GLY A 122 9.42 -4.11 -24.43
N ASP A 123 9.82 -2.98 -23.88
CA ASP A 123 10.21 -2.93 -22.47
C ASP A 123 9.01 -2.70 -21.57
N ILE A 124 9.04 -3.33 -20.41
CA ILE A 124 8.15 -3.01 -19.29
C ILE A 124 8.97 -2.51 -18.09
N THR A 125 8.38 -1.69 -17.28
CA THR A 125 8.89 -1.33 -15.95
C THR A 125 7.84 -1.64 -14.90
N ILE A 126 8.27 -1.96 -13.68
CA ILE A 126 7.37 -2.26 -12.58
C ILE A 126 7.69 -1.38 -11.38
N GLY A 127 6.65 -0.76 -10.86
CA GLY A 127 6.76 0.15 -9.73
C GLY A 127 5.42 0.41 -9.07
N TYR A 128 5.21 1.64 -8.63
CA TYR A 128 3.95 2.08 -8.05
C TYR A 128 3.68 3.55 -8.39
N THR A 129 2.41 3.96 -8.34
CA THR A 129 1.97 5.32 -8.61
C THR A 129 1.78 6.13 -7.32
N LEU A 130 1.79 7.48 -7.44
CA LEU A 130 1.46 8.40 -6.35
C LEU A 130 0.00 8.28 -5.90
N ASP A 131 -0.88 7.93 -6.83
CA ASP A 131 -2.31 7.77 -6.57
C ASP A 131 -2.63 6.48 -5.81
N SER A 132 -1.64 5.60 -5.65
CA SER A 132 -1.80 4.42 -4.82
C SER A 132 -1.98 4.86 -3.37
N VAL A 133 -3.18 4.59 -2.86
CA VAL A 133 -3.55 4.82 -1.47
C VAL A 133 -2.56 4.10 -0.57
N SER A 134 -2.06 4.81 0.42
CA SER A 134 -1.14 4.23 1.40
C SER A 134 -1.94 3.53 2.47
N ASN A 135 -1.83 2.22 2.51
CA ASN A 135 -2.54 1.35 3.45
C ASN A 135 -1.58 0.76 4.47
N ALA A 136 -1.99 0.72 5.71
CA ALA A 136 -1.22 0.07 6.77
C ALA A 136 -2.14 -0.66 7.75
N VAL A 137 -1.63 -1.76 8.28
CA VAL A 137 -2.29 -2.50 9.36
C VAL A 137 -1.97 -1.83 10.69
N ILE A 138 -2.97 -1.45 11.43
CA ILE A 138 -2.83 -1.00 12.82
C ILE A 138 -2.84 -2.21 13.76
N PHE A 139 -3.84 -3.07 13.63
CA PHE A 139 -3.96 -4.28 14.44
C PHE A 139 -4.78 -5.36 13.74
N THR A 140 -4.37 -6.63 13.86
CA THR A 140 -4.97 -7.79 13.18
C THR A 140 -6.07 -8.49 13.97
N GLY A 141 -6.76 -7.82 14.83
CA GLY A 141 -7.81 -8.42 15.63
C GLY A 141 -8.74 -7.36 16.19
N ARG A 142 -9.62 -7.78 17.07
CA ARG A 142 -10.56 -6.87 17.72
C ARG A 142 -9.80 -5.81 18.51
N THR A 143 -10.00 -4.54 18.21
CA THR A 143 -9.32 -3.40 18.82
C THR A 143 -10.21 -2.17 18.91
N ARG A 144 -9.76 -1.16 19.63
CA ARG A 144 -10.35 0.18 19.64
C ARG A 144 -9.31 1.23 19.30
N VAL A 145 -9.62 2.10 18.35
CA VAL A 145 -8.82 3.31 18.11
C VAL A 145 -9.20 4.35 19.16
N ARG A 146 -8.21 4.81 19.92
CA ARG A 146 -8.34 5.76 21.03
C ARG A 146 -7.95 7.18 20.67
N GLY A 147 -7.12 7.32 19.64
CA GLY A 147 -6.66 8.61 19.17
C GLY A 147 -5.76 8.49 17.97
N LEU A 148 -5.50 9.61 17.36
CA LEU A 148 -4.43 9.72 16.38
C LEU A 148 -3.65 11.02 16.63
N ASN A 149 -2.39 11.00 16.23
CA ASN A 149 -1.54 12.18 16.14
C ASN A 149 -0.75 12.09 14.84
N GLY A 150 -0.58 13.20 14.14
CA GLY A 150 0.14 13.21 12.89
C GLY A 150 0.38 14.59 12.35
N ILE A 151 0.89 14.64 11.13
CA ILE A 151 1.10 15.88 10.37
C ILE A 151 0.39 15.72 9.03
N SER A 152 -0.55 16.62 8.75
CA SER A 152 -1.18 16.72 7.43
C SER A 152 -0.16 17.15 6.37
N ALA A 153 -0.46 16.84 5.12
CA ALA A 153 0.32 17.29 3.97
C ALA A 153 -0.38 18.48 3.30
N ALA A 154 0.06 18.84 2.09
CA ALA A 154 -0.39 20.07 1.44
C ALA A 154 -1.81 19.99 0.84
N ALA A 155 -2.42 18.82 0.73
CA ALA A 155 -3.74 18.64 0.15
C ALA A 155 -4.80 18.31 1.21
N ALA A 156 -6.01 18.85 1.03
CA ALA A 156 -7.17 18.39 1.80
C ALA A 156 -7.56 16.97 1.40
N GLY A 157 -8.05 16.18 2.35
CA GLY A 157 -8.52 14.82 2.09
C GLY A 157 -8.90 14.07 3.34
N ASN A 158 -8.85 12.75 3.29
CA ASN A 158 -9.29 11.91 4.38
C ASN A 158 -8.20 10.95 4.85
N ILE A 159 -8.10 10.78 6.16
CA ILE A 159 -7.46 9.63 6.81
C ILE A 159 -8.61 8.71 7.22
N THR A 160 -8.62 7.50 6.68
CA THR A 160 -9.75 6.57 6.83
C THR A 160 -9.31 5.30 7.54
N TYR A 161 -10.11 4.84 8.47
CA TYR A 161 -9.91 3.56 9.17
C TYR A 161 -11.02 2.59 8.80
N TYR A 162 -10.64 1.36 8.49
CA TYR A 162 -11.52 0.29 8.04
C TYR A 162 -11.53 -0.88 9.02
N ASP A 163 -12.70 -1.47 9.25
CA ASP A 163 -12.88 -2.71 10.01
C ASP A 163 -12.87 -3.89 9.03
N ALA A 164 -11.70 -4.49 8.86
CA ALA A 164 -11.48 -5.58 7.90
C ALA A 164 -10.75 -6.75 8.55
N ASP A 165 -11.01 -7.96 8.06
CA ASP A 165 -10.25 -9.16 8.44
C ASP A 165 -8.99 -9.27 7.61
N ILE A 166 -7.90 -8.81 8.18
CA ILE A 166 -6.57 -8.78 7.55
C ILE A 166 -5.75 -10.04 7.84
N SER A 167 -6.36 -11.05 8.40
CA SER A 167 -5.74 -12.37 8.58
C SER A 167 -5.69 -13.19 7.28
N THR A 168 -6.47 -12.78 6.27
CA THR A 168 -6.52 -13.45 4.97
C THR A 168 -5.90 -12.57 3.87
N ALA A 169 -5.18 -13.18 2.94
CA ALA A 169 -4.56 -12.48 1.81
C ALA A 169 -5.57 -11.91 0.80
N THR A 170 -6.84 -12.25 0.92
CA THR A 170 -7.91 -11.91 -0.03
C THR A 170 -8.75 -10.72 0.37
N GLU A 171 -8.69 -10.27 1.63
CA GLU A 171 -9.49 -9.13 2.06
C GLU A 171 -8.80 -7.83 1.69
N GLN A 172 -9.51 -7.02 0.92
CA GLN A 172 -9.02 -5.75 0.36
C GLN A 172 -9.73 -4.58 1.00
N ILE A 173 -8.99 -3.49 1.21
CA ILE A 173 -9.56 -2.23 1.70
C ILE A 173 -10.62 -1.69 0.73
N SER A 174 -10.46 -1.91 -0.57
CA SER A 174 -11.42 -1.47 -1.60
C SER A 174 -12.85 -1.95 -1.38
N ASN A 175 -13.04 -3.06 -0.66
CA ASN A 175 -14.34 -3.65 -0.37
C ASN A 175 -14.78 -3.46 1.10
N ALA A 176 -13.96 -2.81 1.92
CA ALA A 176 -14.27 -2.59 3.33
C ALA A 176 -15.08 -1.31 3.53
N THR A 177 -15.99 -1.32 4.50
CA THR A 177 -16.75 -0.14 4.89
C THR A 177 -15.92 0.70 5.86
N PRO A 178 -15.76 2.03 5.63
CA PRO A 178 -15.10 2.91 6.59
C PRO A 178 -15.80 2.92 7.95
N ASN A 179 -15.03 2.78 9.02
CA ASN A 179 -15.54 2.86 10.40
C ASN A 179 -15.28 4.22 11.05
N LEU A 180 -14.21 4.89 10.62
CA LEU A 180 -13.78 6.16 11.17
C LEU A 180 -13.08 6.97 10.07
N ILE A 181 -13.46 8.22 9.90
CA ILE A 181 -12.90 9.12 8.90
C ILE A 181 -12.52 10.43 9.57
N PHE A 182 -11.31 10.89 9.33
CA PHE A 182 -10.83 12.23 9.69
C PHE A 182 -10.55 13.02 8.43
N GLY A 183 -11.25 14.15 8.27
CA GLY A 183 -10.92 15.13 7.24
C GLY A 183 -9.66 15.92 7.62
N THR A 184 -8.84 16.22 6.62
CA THR A 184 -7.70 17.13 6.74
C THR A 184 -7.93 18.35 5.86
N GLU A 185 -7.43 19.50 6.29
CA GLU A 185 -7.40 20.70 5.47
C GLU A 185 -6.11 20.75 4.63
N ALA A 186 -6.11 21.60 3.59
CA ALA A 186 -4.96 21.82 2.72
C ALA A 186 -3.89 22.69 3.40
N ALA A 187 -3.35 22.22 4.51
CA ALA A 187 -2.30 22.88 5.28
C ALA A 187 -1.43 21.85 5.97
N THR A 188 -0.16 22.17 6.18
CA THR A 188 0.76 21.32 6.93
C THR A 188 0.55 21.58 8.42
N ASP A 189 -0.50 21.01 9.00
CA ASP A 189 -0.88 21.21 10.39
C ASP A 189 -0.76 19.92 11.22
N GLN A 190 -0.71 20.10 12.53
CA GLN A 190 -0.75 18.98 13.46
C GLN A 190 -2.17 18.41 13.53
N LEU A 191 -2.28 17.11 13.31
CA LEU A 191 -3.51 16.33 13.42
C LEU A 191 -3.58 15.73 14.83
N ALA A 192 -4.57 16.14 15.61
CA ALA A 192 -4.84 15.57 16.94
C ALA A 192 -6.35 15.61 17.24
N PRO A 193 -7.19 14.95 16.42
CA PRO A 193 -8.63 14.97 16.62
C PRO A 193 -9.02 14.24 17.91
N TYR A 194 -10.03 14.79 18.58
CA TYR A 194 -10.62 14.17 19.75
C TYR A 194 -11.45 12.95 19.35
N ILE A 195 -11.18 11.82 20.00
CA ILE A 195 -12.02 10.61 19.92
C ILE A 195 -12.65 10.41 21.30
N PRO A 196 -14.00 10.22 21.40
CA PRO A 196 -14.67 10.04 22.66
C PRO A 196 -14.11 8.89 23.52
N ASP A 197 -14.27 8.98 24.83
CA ASP A 197 -13.61 8.20 25.89
C ASP A 197 -13.49 6.69 25.68
N ASN A 198 -14.46 6.07 25.02
CA ASN A 198 -14.42 4.63 24.72
C ASN A 198 -13.73 4.28 23.41
N GLY A 199 -13.35 5.26 22.60
CA GLY A 199 -12.77 5.05 21.29
C GLY A 199 -13.74 4.39 20.31
N VAL A 200 -13.28 4.16 19.07
CA VAL A 200 -14.03 3.51 18.01
C VAL A 200 -13.65 2.04 17.93
N LEU A 201 -14.65 1.15 18.02
CA LEU A 201 -14.46 -0.30 18.01
C LEU A 201 -14.31 -0.82 16.57
N PHE A 202 -13.27 -1.61 16.36
CA PHE A 202 -13.01 -2.44 15.18
C PHE A 202 -13.12 -3.90 15.64
N LYS A 203 -13.98 -4.68 14.98
CA LYS A 203 -14.33 -6.05 15.43
C LYS A 203 -13.44 -7.11 14.83
N ARG A 204 -12.97 -6.90 13.59
CA ARG A 204 -12.22 -7.87 12.78
C ARG A 204 -10.76 -7.52 12.70
N GLY A 205 -10.44 -6.26 12.54
CA GLY A 205 -9.10 -5.72 12.45
C GLY A 205 -9.14 -4.25 12.06
N CYS A 206 -8.07 -3.53 12.29
CA CYS A 206 -7.99 -2.09 12.03
C CYS A 206 -6.93 -1.81 10.97
N PHE A 207 -7.36 -1.29 9.83
CA PHE A 207 -6.54 -0.71 8.78
C PHE A 207 -6.64 0.80 8.80
N ILE A 208 -5.54 1.47 8.46
CA ILE A 208 -5.53 2.89 8.11
C ILE A 208 -5.23 3.05 6.61
N SER A 209 -5.86 4.02 5.99
CA SER A 209 -5.68 4.36 4.58
C SER A 209 -5.68 5.89 4.41
N PHE A 210 -4.69 6.41 3.71
CA PHE A 210 -4.59 7.81 3.32
C PHE A 210 -3.62 7.99 2.15
N VAL A 211 -3.79 9.08 1.39
CA VAL A 211 -2.87 9.42 0.29
C VAL A 211 -1.69 10.24 0.82
N PRO A 212 -0.48 10.07 0.26
CA PRO A 212 0.71 10.83 0.70
C PRO A 212 0.56 12.35 0.63
N THR A 213 -0.28 12.86 -0.26
CA THR A 213 -0.57 14.29 -0.39
C THR A 213 -1.48 14.83 0.73
N VAL A 214 -2.17 13.95 1.47
CA VAL A 214 -3.11 14.29 2.55
C VAL A 214 -2.43 14.27 3.92
N ALA A 215 -1.55 13.30 4.18
CA ALA A 215 -0.81 13.23 5.42
C ALA A 215 0.61 12.69 5.22
N ASN A 216 1.57 13.28 5.94
CA ASN A 216 2.96 12.86 5.93
C ASN A 216 3.20 11.67 6.87
N ASN A 217 2.58 11.69 8.03
CA ASN A 217 2.65 10.63 9.02
C ASN A 217 1.43 10.63 9.93
N VAL A 218 1.14 9.47 10.48
CA VAL A 218 0.07 9.26 11.44
C VAL A 218 0.53 8.27 12.50
N THR A 219 0.41 8.63 13.78
CA THR A 219 0.52 7.70 14.90
C THR A 219 -0.89 7.39 15.38
N THR A 220 -1.28 6.13 15.34
CA THR A 220 -2.56 5.67 15.86
C THR A 220 -2.37 5.10 17.26
N PHE A 221 -3.18 5.53 18.20
CA PHE A 221 -3.26 4.99 19.57
C PHE A 221 -4.44 4.01 19.65
N TYR A 222 -4.19 2.79 20.14
CA TYR A 222 -5.20 1.72 20.14
C TYR A 222 -5.05 0.78 21.34
N ASP A 223 -6.13 0.07 21.65
CA ASP A 223 -6.18 -1.06 22.58
C ASP A 223 -6.14 -2.35 21.79
N GLY A 224 -5.26 -3.27 22.12
CA GLY A 224 -5.17 -4.56 21.42
C GLY A 224 -4.38 -5.60 22.22
#